data_975bf3b9628e8f4bb2c387340d72f811
#
_entry.id   975bf3b9628e8f4bb2c387340d72f811
#
_cell.length_a   1.000
_cell.length_b   1.000
_cell.length_c   1.000
_cell.angle_alpha   90.00
_cell.angle_beta   90.00
_cell.angle_gamma   90.00
#
_symmetry.space_group_name_H-M   'P 1'
#
loop_
_entity.id
_entity.type
_entity.pdbx_description
1 polymer ?
#
loop_
_entity_poly.entity_id
_entity_poly.type
_entity_poly.pdbx_seq_one_letter_code
_entity_poly.pdbx_strand_id
1 'polypeptide(L)'
;KTYEGLLQMSKEFSYINKKVDIYKQGSEEYLPNKSSLDLCFTSPPYFDTEKYSDESTQSYKKFPTQDEWVNGFLRKTIENCYYGLKKGGYMLYNIANTPKYKFIEEETVNISKELGFTQEETLQLTLSSVMGAGYKYEPVFVFKKEIK
;
A
#
# COMPACT_ATOMS: atom_id res chain seq x y z
N LYS A 1 1.99 11.75 -15.26
CA LYS A 1 0.85 10.98 -15.83
C LYS A 1 -0.14 10.52 -14.75
N THR A 2 0.29 9.78 -13.72
CA THR A 2 -0.62 9.25 -12.68
C THR A 2 -1.36 10.36 -11.92
N TYR A 3 -0.64 11.41 -11.51
CA TYR A 3 -1.21 12.54 -10.78
C TYR A 3 -2.27 13.28 -11.60
N GLU A 4 -1.97 13.58 -12.85
CA GLU A 4 -2.92 14.24 -13.77
C GLU A 4 -4.15 13.37 -14.01
N GLY A 5 -3.98 12.04 -14.15
CA GLY A 5 -5.09 11.09 -14.27
C GLY A 5 -5.99 11.08 -13.05
N LEU A 6 -5.42 11.10 -11.82
CA LEU A 6 -6.19 11.19 -10.58
C LEU A 6 -6.95 12.51 -10.46
N LEU A 7 -6.36 13.63 -10.87
CA LEU A 7 -7.05 14.93 -10.92
C LEU A 7 -8.22 14.93 -11.91
N GLN A 8 -8.05 14.29 -13.06
CA GLN A 8 -9.14 14.14 -14.03
C GLN A 8 -10.27 13.28 -13.46
N MET A 9 -9.96 12.10 -12.90
CA MET A 9 -10.94 11.24 -12.23
C MET A 9 -11.71 12.00 -11.15
N SER A 10 -11.03 12.75 -10.29
CA SER A 10 -11.67 13.54 -9.24
C SER A 10 -12.69 14.55 -9.81
N LYS A 11 -12.41 15.15 -10.96
CA LYS A 11 -13.35 16.05 -11.65
C LYS A 11 -14.54 15.28 -12.25
N GLU A 12 -14.29 14.15 -12.90
CA GLU A 12 -15.31 13.31 -13.50
C GLU A 12 -16.29 12.75 -12.46
N PHE A 13 -15.80 12.41 -11.25
CA PHE A 13 -16.61 11.89 -10.15
C PHE A 13 -17.06 12.97 -9.14
N SER A 14 -16.95 14.26 -9.48
CA SER A 14 -17.35 15.37 -8.59
C SER A 14 -18.84 15.34 -8.18
N TYR A 15 -19.70 14.68 -8.98
CA TYR A 15 -21.12 14.49 -8.69
C TYR A 15 -21.39 13.65 -7.42
N ILE A 16 -20.41 12.87 -6.95
CA ILE A 16 -20.52 12.09 -5.71
C ILE A 16 -20.54 13.01 -4.46
N ASN A 17 -20.15 14.28 -4.61
CA ASN A 17 -20.12 15.29 -3.55
C ASN A 17 -19.33 14.83 -2.31
N LYS A 18 -18.17 14.20 -2.54
CA LYS A 18 -17.19 13.83 -1.51
C LYS A 18 -15.91 14.63 -1.69
N LYS A 19 -15.32 15.05 -0.58
CA LYS A 19 -14.00 15.67 -0.61
C LYS A 19 -12.95 14.64 -0.98
N VAL A 20 -12.15 14.95 -2.00
CA VAL A 20 -11.00 14.15 -2.44
C VAL A 20 -9.77 15.04 -2.43
N ASP A 21 -8.80 14.69 -1.63
CA ASP A 21 -7.49 15.35 -1.61
C ASP A 21 -6.48 14.45 -2.34
N ILE A 22 -5.79 15.00 -3.33
CA ILE A 22 -4.82 14.26 -4.15
C ILE A 22 -3.44 14.88 -3.97
N TYR A 23 -2.47 14.05 -3.57
CA TYR A 23 -1.10 14.48 -3.30
C TYR A 23 -0.14 13.93 -4.37
N LYS A 24 0.79 14.77 -4.84
CA LYS A 24 1.83 14.40 -5.81
C LYS A 24 3.11 13.99 -5.07
N GLN A 25 3.03 12.89 -4.32
CA GLN A 25 4.16 12.36 -3.55
C GLN A 25 4.00 10.86 -3.32
N GLY A 26 5.06 10.18 -2.91
CA GLY A 26 5.02 8.78 -2.52
C GLY A 26 4.32 8.59 -1.17
N SER A 27 3.75 7.40 -0.95
CA SER A 27 3.10 7.06 0.33
C SER A 27 4.09 7.05 1.50
N GLU A 28 5.35 6.77 1.23
CA GLU A 28 6.45 6.83 2.21
C GLU A 28 6.79 8.27 2.65
N GLU A 29 6.46 9.24 1.82
CA GLU A 29 6.69 10.67 2.08
C GLU A 29 5.46 11.37 2.67
N TYR A 30 4.27 10.81 2.47
CA TYR A 30 3.01 11.40 2.95
C TYR A 30 2.77 11.07 4.41
N LEU A 31 2.87 12.07 5.27
CA LEU A 31 2.51 11.96 6.68
C LEU A 31 1.10 12.52 6.91
N PRO A 32 0.09 11.69 7.14
CA PRO A 32 -1.26 12.17 7.45
C PRO A 32 -1.33 12.85 8.82
N ASN A 33 -2.42 13.56 9.10
CA ASN A 33 -2.67 14.06 10.44
C ASN A 33 -2.82 12.88 11.41
N LYS A 34 -2.26 13.02 12.62
CA LYS A 34 -2.30 11.98 13.64
C LYS A 34 -3.73 11.57 13.97
N SER A 35 -3.99 10.26 13.95
CA SER A 35 -5.30 9.69 14.34
C SER A 35 -6.50 10.33 13.61
N SER A 36 -6.36 10.63 12.33
CA SER A 36 -7.39 11.26 11.49
C SER A 36 -8.08 10.28 10.54
N LEU A 37 -7.48 9.12 10.29
CA LEU A 37 -7.94 8.15 9.31
C LEU A 37 -8.70 7.00 9.98
N ASP A 38 -9.77 6.56 9.36
CA ASP A 38 -10.52 5.36 9.78
C ASP A 38 -10.00 4.11 9.08
N LEU A 39 -9.51 4.27 7.84
CA LEU A 39 -9.02 3.20 6.98
C LEU A 39 -7.81 3.67 6.16
N CYS A 40 -6.82 2.80 6.04
CA CYS A 40 -5.78 2.87 5.01
C CYS A 40 -5.92 1.65 4.10
N PHE A 41 -5.96 1.87 2.79
CA PHE A 41 -5.98 0.81 1.80
C PHE A 41 -4.92 1.05 0.74
N THR A 42 -4.11 0.04 0.43
CA THR A 42 -3.09 0.15 -0.60
C THR A 42 -2.77 -1.19 -1.25
N SER A 43 -2.43 -1.13 -2.53
CA SER A 43 -1.71 -2.16 -3.28
C SER A 43 -0.46 -1.49 -3.85
N PRO A 44 0.64 -1.45 -3.10
CA PRO A 44 1.85 -0.75 -3.52
C PRO A 44 2.58 -1.52 -4.63
N PRO A 45 3.54 -0.89 -5.35
CA PRO A 45 4.41 -1.64 -6.25
C PRO A 45 5.19 -2.71 -5.49
N TYR A 46 5.31 -3.90 -6.09
CA TYR A 46 6.00 -5.05 -5.48
C TYR A 46 7.49 -5.02 -5.83
N PHE A 47 8.24 -4.16 -5.13
CA PHE A 47 9.65 -3.88 -5.37
C PHE A 47 9.91 -3.46 -6.83
N ASP A 48 10.72 -4.21 -7.61
CA ASP A 48 11.06 -3.92 -8.99
C ASP A 48 10.22 -4.67 -10.03
N THR A 49 9.16 -5.34 -9.59
CA THR A 49 8.30 -6.15 -10.47
C THR A 49 7.49 -5.28 -11.43
N GLU A 50 7.02 -4.14 -10.95
CA GLU A 50 6.19 -3.21 -11.70
C GLU A 50 6.97 -1.93 -12.02
N LYS A 51 7.23 -1.73 -13.29
CA LYS A 51 7.93 -0.55 -13.82
C LYS A 51 6.95 0.33 -14.58
N TYR A 52 6.30 1.25 -13.86
CA TYR A 52 5.27 2.12 -14.45
C TYR A 52 5.83 3.20 -15.36
N SER A 53 7.06 3.66 -15.12
CA SER A 53 7.73 4.68 -15.92
C SER A 53 9.25 4.67 -15.70
N ASP A 54 9.98 5.47 -16.47
CA ASP A 54 11.41 5.70 -16.29
C ASP A 54 11.75 6.85 -15.33
N GLU A 55 10.74 7.42 -14.66
CA GLU A 55 10.94 8.51 -13.71
C GLU A 55 11.75 8.05 -12.48
N SER A 56 12.63 8.92 -11.99
CA SER A 56 13.46 8.64 -10.78
C SER A 56 12.64 8.53 -9.49
N THR A 57 11.38 8.97 -9.53
CA THR A 57 10.43 8.90 -8.39
C THR A 57 9.83 7.51 -8.16
N GLN A 58 10.11 6.55 -9.04
CA GLN A 58 9.67 5.15 -8.83
C GLN A 58 10.36 4.56 -7.59
N SER A 59 9.60 3.82 -6.75
CA SER A 59 10.12 3.28 -5.49
C SER A 59 11.37 2.42 -5.67
N TYR A 60 11.39 1.54 -6.69
CA TYR A 60 12.55 0.70 -6.99
C TYR A 60 13.79 1.47 -7.47
N LYS A 61 13.63 2.70 -7.97
CA LYS A 61 14.75 3.58 -8.35
C LYS A 61 15.25 4.41 -7.17
N LYS A 62 14.35 4.84 -6.30
CA LYS A 62 14.70 5.54 -5.05
C LYS A 62 15.39 4.60 -4.05
N PHE A 63 14.95 3.34 -4.03
CA PHE A 63 15.40 2.30 -3.13
C PHE A 63 15.79 1.06 -3.94
N PRO A 64 17.01 1.02 -4.51
CA PRO A 64 17.40 0.04 -5.52
C PRO A 64 17.67 -1.37 -4.99
N THR A 65 17.93 -1.53 -3.70
CA THR A 65 18.09 -2.83 -3.06
C THR A 65 16.84 -3.23 -2.27
N GLN A 66 16.68 -4.55 -2.00
CA GLN A 66 15.57 -5.06 -1.21
C GLN A 66 15.53 -4.42 0.18
N ASP A 67 16.68 -4.36 0.86
CA ASP A 67 16.79 -3.77 2.20
C ASP A 67 16.43 -2.29 2.21
N GLU A 68 16.91 -1.52 1.25
CA GLU A 68 16.57 -0.10 1.12
C GLU A 68 15.08 0.07 0.82
N TRP A 69 14.51 -0.77 -0.03
CA TRP A 69 13.09 -0.70 -0.37
C TRP A 69 12.22 -1.08 0.84
N VAL A 70 12.57 -2.13 1.58
CA VAL A 70 11.86 -2.52 2.80
C VAL A 70 11.89 -1.38 3.82
N ASN A 71 13.06 -0.83 4.11
CA ASN A 71 13.21 0.18 5.16
C ASN A 71 12.77 1.58 4.71
N GLY A 72 13.06 1.96 3.46
CA GLY A 72 12.80 3.29 2.93
C GLY A 72 11.38 3.47 2.40
N PHE A 73 10.79 2.44 1.82
CA PHE A 73 9.45 2.52 1.23
C PHE A 73 8.40 1.75 2.04
N LEU A 74 8.56 0.42 2.19
CA LEU A 74 7.55 -0.43 2.81
C LEU A 74 7.29 -0.03 4.26
N ARG A 75 8.35 -0.02 5.08
CA ARG A 75 8.27 0.36 6.50
C ARG A 75 7.73 1.77 6.69
N LYS A 76 8.22 2.73 5.92
CA LYS A 76 7.76 4.13 6.01
C LYS A 76 6.29 4.29 5.65
N THR A 77 5.81 3.60 4.63
CA THR A 77 4.39 3.60 4.28
C THR A 77 3.54 3.03 5.42
N ILE A 78 3.94 1.91 6.02
CA ILE A 78 3.21 1.29 7.14
C ILE A 78 3.26 2.18 8.39
N GLU A 79 4.40 2.80 8.71
CA GLU A 79 4.54 3.78 9.81
C GLU A 79 3.57 4.96 9.63
N ASN A 80 3.48 5.51 8.41
CA ASN A 80 2.57 6.62 8.10
C ASN A 80 1.09 6.21 8.25
N CYS A 81 0.74 4.99 7.81
CA CYS A 81 -0.59 4.43 8.04
C CYS A 81 -0.88 4.29 9.55
N TYR A 82 0.06 3.71 10.32
CA TYR A 82 -0.12 3.55 11.75
C TYR A 82 -0.29 4.90 12.47
N TYR A 83 0.53 5.89 12.11
CA TYR A 83 0.44 7.23 12.68
C TYR A 83 -0.91 7.90 12.39
N GLY A 84 -1.37 7.81 11.13
CA GLY A 84 -2.60 8.44 10.67
C GLY A 84 -3.88 7.77 11.16
N LEU A 85 -3.87 6.46 11.39
CA LEU A 85 -5.04 5.71 11.79
C LEU A 85 -5.47 6.06 13.23
N LYS A 86 -6.79 6.19 13.42
CA LYS A 86 -7.43 6.19 14.74
C LYS A 86 -7.22 4.85 15.42
N LYS A 87 -7.36 4.83 16.75
CA LYS A 87 -7.48 3.58 17.52
C LYS A 87 -8.70 2.80 17.01
N GLY A 88 -8.52 1.51 16.77
CA GLY A 88 -9.54 0.65 16.16
C GLY A 88 -9.68 0.78 14.65
N GLY A 89 -8.93 1.69 14.01
CA GLY A 89 -8.89 1.81 12.56
C GLY A 89 -8.11 0.69 11.87
N TYR A 90 -8.33 0.51 10.58
CA TYR A 90 -7.82 -0.62 9.81
C TYR A 90 -6.83 -0.21 8.74
N MET A 91 -5.83 -1.06 8.51
CA MET A 91 -4.98 -1.03 7.33
C MET A 91 -5.20 -2.32 6.53
N LEU A 92 -5.61 -2.18 5.27
CA LEU A 92 -5.70 -3.26 4.31
C LEU A 92 -4.53 -3.14 3.33
N TYR A 93 -3.70 -4.16 3.29
CA TYR A 93 -2.46 -4.16 2.51
C TYR A 93 -2.45 -5.32 1.53
N ASN A 94 -2.69 -5.04 0.23
CA ASN A 94 -2.60 -6.04 -0.82
C ASN A 94 -1.17 -6.09 -1.33
N ILE A 95 -0.47 -7.17 -1.06
CA ILE A 95 0.90 -7.39 -1.52
C ILE A 95 1.19 -8.89 -1.57
N ALA A 96 1.92 -9.32 -2.58
CA ALA A 96 2.26 -10.72 -2.78
C ALA A 96 3.76 -10.91 -3.03
N ASN A 97 4.26 -12.10 -2.67
CA ASN A 97 5.59 -12.53 -3.01
C ASN A 97 5.80 -12.58 -4.52
N THR A 98 6.98 -12.20 -4.97
CA THR A 98 7.35 -12.23 -6.38
C THR A 98 8.51 -13.19 -6.62
N PRO A 99 8.77 -13.64 -7.85
CA PRO A 99 9.94 -14.45 -8.16
C PRO A 99 11.26 -13.80 -7.74
N LYS A 100 11.32 -12.46 -7.76
CA LYS A 100 12.51 -11.68 -7.41
C LYS A 100 12.63 -11.37 -5.93
N TYR A 101 11.49 -11.30 -5.22
CA TYR A 101 11.48 -11.07 -3.78
C TYR A 101 10.42 -11.96 -3.11
N LYS A 102 10.88 -13.05 -2.51
CA LYS A 102 10.01 -14.11 -1.95
C LYS A 102 9.54 -13.87 -0.52
N PHE A 103 9.95 -12.79 0.11
CA PHE A 103 9.69 -12.50 1.53
C PHE A 103 8.92 -11.20 1.76
N ILE A 104 8.36 -10.57 0.71
CA ILE A 104 7.62 -9.30 0.85
C ILE A 104 6.41 -9.45 1.78
N GLU A 105 5.68 -10.57 1.68
CA GLU A 105 4.53 -10.85 2.55
C GLU A 105 4.95 -10.93 4.02
N GLU A 106 6.01 -11.71 4.30
CA GLU A 106 6.55 -11.89 5.65
C GLU A 106 7.05 -10.56 6.24
N GLU A 107 7.81 -9.78 5.47
CA GLU A 107 8.28 -8.46 5.88
C GLU A 107 7.12 -7.51 6.20
N THR A 108 6.09 -7.49 5.35
CA THR A 108 4.89 -6.67 5.58
C THR A 108 4.22 -7.02 6.90
N VAL A 109 4.04 -8.31 7.18
CA VAL A 109 3.41 -8.79 8.42
C VAL A 109 4.27 -8.46 9.63
N ASN A 110 5.58 -8.73 9.56
CA ASN A 110 6.51 -8.49 10.66
C ASN A 110 6.59 -7.00 11.01
N ILE A 111 6.80 -6.14 10.02
CA ILE A 111 6.83 -4.69 10.21
C ILE A 111 5.51 -4.17 10.83
N SER A 112 4.38 -4.65 10.32
CA SER A 112 3.07 -4.23 10.85
C SER A 112 2.91 -4.60 12.33
N LYS A 113 3.30 -5.82 12.71
CA LYS A 113 3.27 -6.29 14.11
C LYS A 113 4.24 -5.53 15.01
N GLU A 114 5.47 -5.27 14.54
CA GLU A 114 6.46 -4.47 15.27
C GLU A 114 5.94 -3.07 15.59
N LEU A 115 5.20 -2.46 14.67
CA LEU A 115 4.61 -1.13 14.84
C LEU A 115 3.38 -1.11 15.74
N GLY A 116 2.85 -2.27 16.11
CA GLY A 116 1.74 -2.40 17.05
C GLY A 116 0.38 -2.67 16.39
N PHE A 117 0.35 -3.10 15.14
CA PHE A 117 -0.85 -3.63 14.52
C PHE A 117 -1.11 -5.07 14.98
N THR A 118 -2.39 -5.44 15.08
CA THR A 118 -2.84 -6.83 15.16
C THR A 118 -3.33 -7.26 13.79
N GLN A 119 -2.82 -8.37 13.28
CA GLN A 119 -3.35 -8.99 12.07
C GLN A 119 -4.64 -9.75 12.43
N GLU A 120 -5.78 -9.34 11.88
CA GLU A 120 -7.08 -9.99 12.15
C GLU A 120 -7.37 -11.12 11.17
N GLU A 121 -7.11 -10.89 9.89
CA GLU A 121 -7.36 -11.89 8.85
C GLU A 121 -6.49 -11.66 7.61
N THR A 122 -6.55 -12.61 6.68
CA THR A 122 -6.00 -12.48 5.33
C THR A 122 -7.07 -12.82 4.33
N LEU A 123 -7.52 -11.82 3.56
CA LEU A 123 -8.45 -12.01 2.46
C LEU A 123 -7.70 -12.46 1.21
N GLN A 124 -8.41 -13.09 0.29
CA GLN A 124 -7.86 -13.49 -1.01
C GLN A 124 -8.46 -12.65 -2.12
N LEU A 125 -7.63 -11.85 -2.79
CA LEU A 125 -8.02 -11.16 -4.00
C LEU A 125 -7.88 -12.13 -5.18
N THR A 126 -9.01 -12.45 -5.81
CA THR A 126 -9.02 -13.29 -7.01
C THR A 126 -8.64 -12.45 -8.23
N LEU A 127 -7.55 -12.77 -8.86
CA LEU A 127 -7.17 -12.20 -10.14
C LEU A 127 -7.77 -13.02 -11.28
N SER A 128 -8.34 -12.36 -12.30
CA SER A 128 -8.88 -13.06 -13.46
C SER A 128 -7.78 -13.83 -14.20
N SER A 129 -8.05 -15.07 -14.57
CA SER A 129 -7.13 -15.82 -15.40
C SER A 129 -7.12 -15.23 -16.82
N VAL A 130 -5.97 -14.76 -17.27
CA VAL A 130 -5.75 -14.49 -18.68
C VAL A 130 -5.41 -15.83 -19.35
N MET A 131 -6.22 -16.26 -20.33
CA MET A 131 -5.97 -17.43 -21.17
C MET A 131 -5.93 -18.81 -20.47
N GLY A 132 -6.88 -19.12 -19.60
CA GLY A 132 -7.08 -20.51 -19.14
C GLY A 132 -6.06 -21.06 -18.15
N ALA A 133 -5.18 -20.23 -17.60
CA ALA A 133 -4.14 -20.63 -16.66
C ALA A 133 -4.62 -20.82 -15.20
N GLY A 134 -5.93 -20.88 -14.94
CA GLY A 134 -6.52 -20.93 -13.60
C GLY A 134 -6.57 -19.58 -12.90
N TYR A 135 -7.23 -19.52 -11.75
CA TYR A 135 -7.28 -18.32 -10.93
C TYR A 135 -5.97 -18.14 -10.17
N LYS A 136 -5.46 -16.91 -10.17
CA LYS A 136 -4.40 -16.48 -9.25
C LYS A 136 -5.03 -15.75 -8.09
N TYR A 137 -4.47 -15.91 -6.92
CA TYR A 137 -4.88 -15.22 -5.70
C TYR A 137 -3.72 -14.38 -5.19
N GLU A 138 -4.03 -13.22 -4.69
CA GLU A 138 -3.10 -12.38 -3.94
C GLU A 138 -3.66 -12.12 -2.55
N PRO A 139 -2.83 -12.14 -1.49
CA PRO A 139 -3.29 -11.85 -0.16
C PRO A 139 -3.59 -10.37 0.02
N VAL A 140 -4.68 -10.07 0.75
CA VAL A 140 -4.94 -8.76 1.32
C VAL A 140 -4.89 -8.91 2.84
N PHE A 141 -3.82 -8.47 3.44
CA PHE A 141 -3.66 -8.52 4.90
C PHE A 141 -4.52 -7.45 5.55
N VAL A 142 -5.30 -7.85 6.55
CA VAL A 142 -6.15 -6.96 7.34
C VAL A 142 -5.51 -6.76 8.70
N PHE A 143 -5.07 -5.55 8.96
CA PHE A 143 -4.44 -5.14 10.21
C PHE A 143 -5.31 -4.11 10.93
N LYS A 144 -5.42 -4.26 12.24
CA LYS A 144 -6.12 -3.34 13.11
C LYS A 144 -5.16 -2.62 14.05
N LYS A 145 -5.32 -1.32 14.19
CA LYS A 145 -4.62 -0.55 15.22
C LYS A 145 -5.33 -0.69 16.55
N GLU A 146 -4.65 -1.27 17.54
CA GLU A 146 -5.23 -1.55 18.85
C GLU A 146 -5.74 -0.33 19.62
N ILE A 147 -6.68 -0.58 20.54
CA ILE A 147 -7.34 0.46 21.37
C ILE A 147 -6.55 0.78 22.65
N LYS A 148 -5.30 0.35 22.78
CA LYS A 148 -4.53 0.56 24.01
C LYS A 148 -4.50 2.03 24.47
#